data_f6d2fae1bec75ef0ff2396c2fda72c6f
#
_entry.id   f6d2fae1bec75ef0ff2396c2fda72c6f
#
_cell.length_a   1.000
_cell.length_b   1.000
_cell.length_c   1.000
_cell.angle_alpha   90.00
_cell.angle_beta   90.00
_cell.angle_gamma   90.00
#
_symmetry.space_group_name_H-M   'P 1'
#
loop_
_entity.id
_entity.type
_entity.pdbx_description
1 polymer ?
#
loop_
_entity_poly.entity_id
_entity_poly.type
_entity_poly.pdbx_seq_one_letter_code
_entity_poly.pdbx_strand_id
1 'polypeptide(L)'
;VACTVEIALIFVPKKLLSREDEFMTQDKKRQYLITELLKERPEYADISIPKDETEQKKLLRALFNVRLPLPIGDDFLRVQDEYLQEEIAKKGITSIDDLEPIKPDIYLWQGDITTLKCDAIVNAANSQMLGCFCPNHGCIDNAIHTFSGVQLRLKCAEIMQKQGKTEEIGKAKITPAYNLPCKYILHTVGPIITGKLTEKDCELLRSCYYACLMLADEYKLNSIAFCCISTGEFH
;
A
#
# COMPACT_ATOMS: atom_id res chain seq x y z
N VAL A 1 46.84 -39.65 -11.21
CA VAL A 1 46.02 -38.67 -11.90
C VAL A 1 45.61 -37.63 -10.88
N ALA A 2 46.34 -36.51 -10.90
CA ALA A 2 46.06 -35.37 -9.96
C ALA A 2 44.89 -34.57 -10.52
N CYS A 3 43.84 -34.43 -9.73
CA CYS A 3 42.66 -33.61 -10.01
C CYS A 3 43.03 -32.15 -9.59
N THR A 4 43.31 -31.29 -10.54
CA THR A 4 43.49 -29.86 -10.32
C THR A 4 42.11 -29.21 -10.23
N VAL A 5 41.81 -28.66 -9.04
CA VAL A 5 40.64 -27.83 -8.81
C VAL A 5 40.97 -26.43 -9.30
N GLU A 6 40.44 -26.01 -10.46
CA GLU A 6 40.47 -24.60 -10.87
C GLU A 6 39.46 -23.80 -10.08
N ILE A 7 39.95 -22.88 -9.23
CA ILE A 7 39.10 -21.90 -8.55
C ILE A 7 38.93 -20.71 -9.50
N ALA A 8 37.77 -20.59 -10.13
CA ALA A 8 37.40 -19.40 -10.88
C ALA A 8 36.98 -18.28 -9.93
N LEU A 9 37.78 -17.25 -9.75
CA LEU A 9 37.40 -16.00 -9.12
C LEU A 9 36.47 -15.23 -10.07
N ILE A 10 35.16 -15.31 -9.84
CA ILE A 10 34.18 -14.49 -10.57
C ILE A 10 34.20 -13.10 -9.91
N PHE A 11 34.85 -12.13 -10.57
CA PHE A 11 34.77 -10.73 -10.21
C PHE A 11 33.45 -10.16 -10.78
N VAL A 12 32.43 -9.98 -9.96
CA VAL A 12 31.27 -9.17 -10.30
C VAL A 12 31.69 -7.72 -10.08
N PRO A 13 31.86 -6.89 -11.14
CA PRO A 13 32.17 -5.49 -10.92
C PRO A 13 31.01 -4.86 -10.14
N LYS A 14 31.23 -4.54 -8.86
CA LYS A 14 30.39 -3.55 -8.20
C LYS A 14 30.46 -2.32 -9.08
N LYS A 15 29.32 -1.98 -9.73
CA LYS A 15 29.14 -0.67 -10.36
C LYS A 15 29.73 0.34 -9.36
N LEU A 16 30.75 1.10 -9.78
CA LEU A 16 31.26 2.19 -8.97
C LEU A 16 30.05 3.08 -8.67
N LEU A 17 29.52 2.96 -7.45
CA LEU A 17 28.55 3.90 -6.91
C LEU A 17 29.26 5.25 -6.97
N SER A 18 28.73 6.16 -7.75
CA SER A 18 29.20 7.54 -7.74
C SER A 18 29.17 8.03 -6.30
N ARG A 19 30.15 8.83 -5.89
CA ARG A 19 30.30 9.37 -4.51
C ARG A 19 29.10 10.22 -4.02
N GLU A 20 28.01 10.27 -4.77
CA GLU A 20 26.76 10.98 -4.46
C GLU A 20 25.67 10.10 -3.84
N ASP A 21 25.88 8.77 -3.70
CA ASP A 21 25.04 7.88 -2.90
C ASP A 21 25.30 8.05 -1.38
N GLU A 22 25.59 9.28 -0.96
CA GLU A 22 25.62 9.67 0.44
C GLU A 22 24.22 9.51 1.01
N PHE A 23 24.04 8.69 2.05
CA PHE A 23 22.79 8.39 2.72
C PHE A 23 21.89 9.61 2.79
N MET A 24 20.85 9.66 1.94
CA MET A 24 19.88 10.74 1.99
C MET A 24 19.16 10.69 3.35
N THR A 25 19.16 11.79 4.07
CA THR A 25 18.36 11.91 5.30
C THR A 25 16.88 11.79 4.94
N GLN A 26 16.05 11.41 5.90
CA GLN A 26 14.60 11.30 5.72
C GLN A 26 13.98 12.62 5.25
N ASP A 27 14.50 13.75 5.72
CA ASP A 27 14.09 15.08 5.24
C ASP A 27 14.43 15.31 3.76
N LYS A 28 15.64 14.99 3.34
CA LYS A 28 16.07 15.08 1.93
C LYS A 28 15.23 14.15 1.03
N LYS A 29 14.95 12.92 1.47
CA LYS A 29 14.09 11.99 0.74
C LYS A 29 12.69 12.58 0.54
N ARG A 30 12.08 13.12 1.61
CA ARG A 30 10.77 13.76 1.56
C ARG A 30 10.74 14.95 0.60
N GLN A 31 11.73 15.84 0.67
CA GLN A 31 11.82 17.01 -0.22
C GLN A 31 12.03 16.58 -1.68
N TYR A 32 12.85 15.58 -1.94
CA TYR A 32 13.03 15.01 -3.27
C TYR A 32 11.70 14.49 -3.83
N LEU A 33 10.98 13.66 -3.07
CA LEU A 33 9.70 13.09 -3.50
C LEU A 33 8.65 14.16 -3.78
N ILE A 34 8.54 15.19 -2.92
CA ILE A 34 7.65 16.32 -3.17
C ILE A 34 8.04 17.04 -4.47
N THR A 35 9.33 17.33 -4.64
CA THR A 35 9.83 18.05 -5.82
C THR A 35 9.52 17.30 -7.11
N GLU A 36 9.76 15.99 -7.16
CA GLU A 36 9.50 15.18 -8.34
C GLU A 36 7.98 15.10 -8.66
N LEU A 37 7.14 14.95 -7.63
CA LEU A 37 5.69 14.92 -7.82
C LEU A 37 5.11 16.26 -8.27
N LEU A 38 5.65 17.38 -7.79
CA LEU A 38 5.25 18.71 -8.25
C LEU A 38 5.61 18.95 -9.72
N LYS A 39 6.73 18.41 -10.20
CA LYS A 39 7.14 18.51 -11.62
C LYS A 39 6.23 17.75 -12.57
N GLU A 40 5.49 16.73 -12.09
CA GLU A 40 4.61 15.94 -12.95
C GLU A 40 3.44 16.75 -13.55
N ARG A 41 3.10 17.89 -12.95
CA ARG A 41 1.93 18.71 -13.34
C ARG A 41 2.25 20.20 -13.40
N PRO A 42 2.06 20.84 -14.56
CA PRO A 42 2.29 22.29 -14.70
C PRO A 42 1.48 23.14 -13.73
N GLU A 43 0.26 22.70 -13.38
CA GLU A 43 -0.62 23.42 -12.43
C GLU A 43 -0.07 23.46 -10.99
N TYR A 44 0.99 22.70 -10.70
CA TYR A 44 1.65 22.70 -9.38
C TYR A 44 2.88 23.63 -9.33
N ALA A 45 3.20 24.34 -10.41
CA ALA A 45 4.42 25.16 -10.51
C ALA A 45 4.54 26.23 -9.41
N ASP A 46 3.41 26.77 -8.92
CA ASP A 46 3.36 27.79 -7.89
C ASP A 46 3.30 27.23 -6.45
N ILE A 47 3.29 25.90 -6.29
CA ILE A 47 3.26 25.28 -4.96
C ILE A 47 4.67 25.31 -4.37
N SER A 48 4.85 26.07 -3.30
CA SER A 48 6.11 26.09 -2.54
C SER A 48 6.13 24.96 -1.50
N ILE A 49 7.30 24.34 -1.33
CA ILE A 49 7.49 23.32 -0.29
C ILE A 49 7.52 24.02 1.08
N PRO A 50 6.65 23.64 2.03
CA PRO A 50 6.65 24.20 3.37
C PRO A 50 7.99 24.00 4.09
N LYS A 51 8.31 24.87 5.07
CA LYS A 51 9.50 24.69 5.94
C LYS A 51 9.24 23.69 7.06
N ASP A 52 8.02 23.61 7.53
CA ASP A 52 7.59 22.73 8.61
C ASP A 52 7.49 21.26 8.15
N GLU A 53 8.03 20.36 8.94
CA GLU A 53 8.05 18.92 8.62
C GLU A 53 6.65 18.31 8.51
N THR A 54 5.75 18.70 9.40
CA THR A 54 4.37 18.19 9.42
C THR A 54 3.62 18.60 8.17
N GLU A 55 3.79 19.86 7.77
CA GLU A 55 3.18 20.38 6.54
C GLU A 55 3.80 19.75 5.28
N GLN A 56 5.10 19.47 5.28
CA GLN A 56 5.74 18.70 4.19
C GLN A 56 5.16 17.27 4.10
N LYS A 57 4.95 16.58 5.22
CA LYS A 57 4.34 15.24 5.24
C LYS A 57 2.91 15.26 4.74
N LYS A 58 2.13 16.27 5.09
CA LYS A 58 0.77 16.48 4.57
C LYS A 58 0.79 16.74 3.06
N LEU A 59 1.69 17.60 2.58
CA LEU A 59 1.84 17.89 1.16
C LEU A 59 2.23 16.63 0.38
N LEU A 60 3.24 15.89 0.83
CA LEU A 60 3.65 14.64 0.19
C LEU A 60 2.50 13.64 0.12
N ARG A 61 1.76 13.45 1.22
CA ARG A 61 0.59 12.57 1.25
C ARG A 61 -0.48 13.03 0.27
N ALA A 62 -0.80 14.33 0.23
CA ALA A 62 -1.75 14.89 -0.72
C ALA A 62 -1.35 14.62 -2.17
N LEU A 63 -0.06 14.80 -2.51
CA LEU A 63 0.47 14.53 -3.84
C LEU A 63 0.38 13.04 -4.20
N PHE A 64 0.71 12.12 -3.30
CA PHE A 64 0.49 10.68 -3.50
C PHE A 64 -0.98 10.36 -3.74
N ASN A 65 -1.90 11.00 -2.98
CA ASN A 65 -3.32 10.73 -3.11
C ASN A 65 -3.89 11.14 -4.48
N VAL A 66 -3.49 12.30 -5.00
CA VAL A 66 -4.03 12.80 -6.27
C VAL A 66 -3.26 12.34 -7.51
N ARG A 67 -2.12 11.66 -7.32
CA ARG A 67 -1.31 11.18 -8.42
C ARG A 67 -2.05 10.12 -9.23
N LEU A 68 -2.10 10.30 -10.55
CA LEU A 68 -2.65 9.31 -11.48
C LEU A 68 -1.73 8.07 -11.58
N PRO A 69 -2.25 6.92 -12.03
CA PRO A 69 -1.47 5.71 -12.23
C PRO A 69 -0.57 5.82 -13.47
N LEU A 70 0.43 6.69 -13.42
CA LEU A 70 1.40 6.90 -14.47
C LEU A 70 2.74 6.25 -14.09
N PRO A 71 3.50 5.71 -15.06
CA PRO A 71 4.85 5.22 -14.83
C PRO A 71 5.73 6.29 -14.18
N ILE A 72 6.73 5.86 -13.41
CA ILE A 72 7.70 6.74 -12.77
C ILE A 72 9.07 6.04 -12.76
N GLY A 73 10.15 6.82 -12.69
CA GLY A 73 11.51 6.27 -12.78
C GLY A 73 11.94 5.49 -11.53
N ASP A 74 12.90 4.58 -11.73
CA ASP A 74 13.41 3.70 -10.67
C ASP A 74 14.05 4.46 -9.51
N ASP A 75 14.70 5.61 -9.76
CA ASP A 75 15.26 6.45 -8.70
C ASP A 75 14.19 7.01 -7.77
N PHE A 76 13.06 7.43 -8.32
CA PHE A 76 11.93 7.86 -7.50
C PHE A 76 11.42 6.70 -6.64
N LEU A 77 11.22 5.52 -7.24
CA LEU A 77 10.74 4.35 -6.53
C LEU A 77 11.69 3.95 -5.40
N ARG A 78 12.99 3.93 -5.65
CA ARG A 78 14.00 3.62 -4.62
C ARG A 78 13.93 4.60 -3.44
N VAL A 79 13.91 5.91 -3.71
CA VAL A 79 13.85 6.93 -2.65
C VAL A 79 12.52 6.87 -1.90
N GLN A 80 11.41 6.64 -2.61
CA GLN A 80 10.09 6.46 -2.01
C GLN A 80 10.06 5.25 -1.08
N ASP A 81 10.57 4.11 -1.54
CA ASP A 81 10.52 2.87 -0.77
C ASP A 81 11.35 2.99 0.52
N GLU A 82 12.55 3.57 0.43
CA GLU A 82 13.36 3.86 1.62
C GLU A 82 12.64 4.83 2.58
N TYR A 83 11.99 5.88 2.04
CA TYR A 83 11.25 6.87 2.84
C TYR A 83 10.06 6.23 3.56
N LEU A 84 9.21 5.48 2.83
CA LEU A 84 7.99 4.91 3.38
C LEU A 84 8.27 3.81 4.39
N GLN A 85 9.24 2.94 4.14
CA GLN A 85 9.65 1.89 5.08
C GLN A 85 10.17 2.48 6.38
N GLU A 86 10.95 3.56 6.33
CA GLU A 86 11.42 4.27 7.52
C GLU A 86 10.25 4.95 8.28
N GLU A 87 9.30 5.57 7.58
CA GLU A 87 8.13 6.18 8.23
C GLU A 87 7.23 5.11 8.89
N ILE A 88 7.06 3.94 8.28
CA ILE A 88 6.32 2.81 8.86
C ILE A 88 7.07 2.28 10.10
N ALA A 89 8.38 2.10 10.02
CA ALA A 89 9.18 1.66 11.15
C ALA A 89 9.11 2.64 12.33
N LYS A 90 9.09 3.95 12.07
CA LYS A 90 8.90 4.98 13.12
C LYS A 90 7.54 4.95 13.79
N LYS A 91 6.49 4.51 13.09
CA LYS A 91 5.16 4.30 13.69
C LYS A 91 5.13 3.11 14.65
N GLY A 92 6.08 2.18 14.52
CA GLY A 92 6.10 0.91 15.20
C GLY A 92 5.35 -0.17 14.41
N ILE A 93 6.02 -1.32 14.20
CA ILE A 93 5.44 -2.48 13.53
C ILE A 93 4.92 -3.43 14.60
N THR A 94 3.65 -3.83 14.50
CA THR A 94 3.03 -4.85 15.34
C THR A 94 3.03 -6.17 14.58
N SER A 95 3.62 -7.23 15.16
CA SER A 95 3.49 -8.59 14.63
C SER A 95 2.23 -9.26 15.15
N ILE A 96 1.61 -10.11 14.35
CA ILE A 96 0.52 -10.97 14.83
C ILE A 96 0.98 -11.89 15.98
N ASP A 97 2.26 -12.22 16.00
CA ASP A 97 2.87 -13.02 17.07
C ASP A 97 2.92 -12.30 18.42
N ASP A 98 2.78 -10.96 18.43
CA ASP A 98 2.74 -10.14 19.64
C ASP A 98 1.31 -9.99 20.20
N LEU A 99 0.30 -10.55 19.53
CA LEU A 99 -1.11 -10.40 19.88
C LEU A 99 -1.64 -11.61 20.64
N GLU A 100 -2.51 -11.36 21.64
CA GLU A 100 -3.22 -12.42 22.34
C GLU A 100 -4.50 -12.81 21.59
N PRO A 101 -4.73 -14.10 21.31
CA PRO A 101 -5.94 -14.56 20.63
C PRO A 101 -7.17 -14.46 21.56
N ILE A 102 -8.28 -13.97 21.02
CA ILE A 102 -9.58 -13.99 21.75
C ILE A 102 -10.31 -15.33 21.63
N LYS A 103 -9.95 -16.12 20.59
CA LYS A 103 -10.35 -17.52 20.35
C LYS A 103 -9.20 -18.18 19.54
N PRO A 104 -9.15 -19.52 19.44
CA PRO A 104 -8.16 -20.17 18.59
C PRO A 104 -8.12 -19.53 17.20
N ASP A 105 -6.93 -19.04 16.80
CA ASP A 105 -6.64 -18.38 15.52
C ASP A 105 -7.44 -17.10 15.21
N ILE A 106 -8.09 -16.50 16.22
CA ILE A 106 -8.84 -15.26 16.07
C ILE A 106 -8.29 -14.20 17.04
N TYR A 107 -7.89 -13.08 16.47
CA TYR A 107 -7.31 -11.95 17.17
C TYR A 107 -8.19 -10.70 17.00
N LEU A 108 -8.29 -9.88 18.02
CA LEU A 108 -8.89 -8.54 17.96
C LEU A 108 -7.82 -7.53 18.31
N TRP A 109 -7.53 -6.63 17.36
CA TRP A 109 -6.52 -5.62 17.52
C TRP A 109 -7.05 -4.24 17.12
N GLN A 110 -6.65 -3.22 17.86
CA GLN A 110 -6.94 -1.82 17.56
C GLN A 110 -5.66 -1.08 17.26
N GLY A 111 -5.47 -0.63 16.02
CA GLY A 111 -4.27 0.07 15.59
C GLY A 111 -4.30 0.46 14.12
N ASP A 112 -3.18 0.95 13.62
CA ASP A 112 -3.01 1.30 12.20
C ASP A 112 -2.68 0.03 11.39
N ILE A 113 -3.62 -0.47 10.61
CA ILE A 113 -3.46 -1.70 9.82
C ILE A 113 -2.27 -1.64 8.84
N THR A 114 -1.81 -0.43 8.47
CA THR A 114 -0.63 -0.25 7.62
C THR A 114 0.69 -0.57 8.33
N THR A 115 0.65 -0.79 9.65
CA THR A 115 1.81 -1.20 10.45
C THR A 115 1.77 -2.66 10.90
N LEU A 116 0.74 -3.42 10.50
CA LEU A 116 0.57 -4.80 10.95
C LEU A 116 1.36 -5.77 10.06
N LYS A 117 2.25 -6.55 10.68
CA LYS A 117 3.02 -7.62 10.04
C LYS A 117 2.21 -8.91 10.06
N CYS A 118 1.67 -9.27 8.90
CA CYS A 118 0.91 -10.50 8.63
C CYS A 118 1.08 -10.90 7.16
N ASP A 119 0.41 -11.96 6.71
CA ASP A 119 0.50 -12.33 5.30
C ASP A 119 -0.30 -11.37 4.41
N ALA A 120 -1.51 -11.00 4.81
CA ALA A 120 -2.30 -10.03 4.06
C ALA A 120 -3.15 -9.13 4.95
N ILE A 121 -3.35 -7.89 4.49
CA ILE A 121 -4.37 -6.97 5.02
C ILE A 121 -5.48 -6.78 4.00
N VAL A 122 -6.70 -6.50 4.48
CA VAL A 122 -7.84 -6.22 3.62
C VAL A 122 -8.03 -4.71 3.49
N ASN A 123 -8.16 -4.24 2.25
CA ASN A 123 -8.52 -2.88 1.89
C ASN A 123 -10.00 -2.80 1.50
N ALA A 124 -10.76 -1.94 2.17
CA ALA A 124 -12.11 -1.57 1.75
C ALA A 124 -11.99 -0.53 0.62
N ALA A 125 -11.92 -1.02 -0.61
CA ALA A 125 -11.71 -0.23 -1.81
C ALA A 125 -13.03 0.29 -2.41
N ASN A 126 -12.92 1.29 -3.29
CA ASN A 126 -14.02 1.67 -4.18
C ASN A 126 -14.04 0.79 -5.45
N SER A 127 -15.13 0.87 -6.23
CA SER A 127 -15.32 0.03 -7.42
C SER A 127 -14.29 0.29 -8.55
N GLN A 128 -13.61 1.41 -8.55
CA GLN A 128 -12.53 1.70 -9.49
C GLN A 128 -11.20 1.02 -9.10
N MET A 129 -11.04 0.64 -7.83
CA MET A 129 -9.85 0.00 -7.26
C MET A 129 -8.57 0.87 -7.32
N LEU A 130 -8.69 2.14 -7.66
CA LEU A 130 -7.54 3.05 -7.85
C LEU A 130 -7.15 3.83 -6.60
N GLY A 131 -7.73 3.52 -5.46
CA GLY A 131 -7.52 4.23 -4.21
C GLY A 131 -8.39 5.49 -4.11
N CYS A 132 -8.32 6.14 -2.96
CA CYS A 132 -9.02 7.39 -2.70
C CYS A 132 -8.18 8.57 -3.22
N PHE A 133 -8.74 9.39 -4.12
CA PHE A 133 -8.08 10.58 -4.67
C PHE A 133 -8.32 11.85 -3.84
N CYS A 134 -9.03 11.77 -2.71
CA CYS A 134 -9.22 12.92 -1.85
C CYS A 134 -7.94 13.20 -1.04
N PRO A 135 -7.33 14.40 -1.15
CA PRO A 135 -6.10 14.73 -0.45
C PRO A 135 -6.24 14.58 1.07
N ASN A 136 -5.31 13.88 1.69
CA ASN A 136 -5.25 13.66 3.14
C ASN A 136 -6.52 13.05 3.77
N HIS A 137 -7.32 12.36 2.99
CA HIS A 137 -8.54 11.73 3.49
C HIS A 137 -8.23 10.65 4.55
N GLY A 138 -9.11 10.55 5.56
CA GLY A 138 -8.93 9.65 6.70
C GLY A 138 -9.33 8.19 6.46
N CYS A 139 -9.80 7.81 5.26
CA CYS A 139 -10.22 6.44 5.00
C CYS A 139 -9.04 5.47 4.86
N ILE A 140 -9.33 4.18 5.07
CA ILE A 140 -8.35 3.11 4.99
C ILE A 140 -7.73 2.97 3.59
N ASP A 141 -8.55 3.15 2.54
CA ASP A 141 -8.11 3.07 1.15
C ASP A 141 -7.04 4.13 0.84
N ASN A 142 -7.25 5.37 1.33
CA ASN A 142 -6.25 6.43 1.24
C ASN A 142 -4.96 6.08 1.99
N ALA A 143 -5.06 5.57 3.22
CA ALA A 143 -3.90 5.22 4.03
C ALA A 143 -3.08 4.08 3.38
N ILE A 144 -3.74 3.01 2.96
CA ILE A 144 -3.09 1.86 2.33
C ILE A 144 -2.37 2.28 1.05
N HIS A 145 -3.02 3.05 0.16
CA HIS A 145 -2.39 3.54 -1.06
C HIS A 145 -1.22 4.50 -0.80
N THR A 146 -1.31 5.31 0.25
CA THR A 146 -0.22 6.21 0.67
C THR A 146 1.02 5.42 1.10
N PHE A 147 0.86 4.51 2.06
CA PHE A 147 1.99 3.82 2.68
C PHE A 147 2.51 2.62 1.89
N SER A 148 1.72 2.07 0.98
CA SER A 148 2.18 1.08 0.00
C SER A 148 3.06 1.71 -1.09
N GLY A 149 2.83 2.98 -1.43
CA GLY A 149 3.54 3.71 -2.49
C GLY A 149 2.80 3.72 -3.82
N VAL A 150 3.33 4.49 -4.79
CA VAL A 150 2.68 4.72 -6.09
C VAL A 150 2.54 3.44 -6.93
N GLN A 151 3.36 2.43 -6.68
CA GLN A 151 3.32 1.12 -7.36
C GLN A 151 1.96 0.43 -7.16
N LEU A 152 1.33 0.58 -5.99
CA LEU A 152 0.04 -0.05 -5.71
C LEU A 152 -1.03 0.42 -6.69
N ARG A 153 -1.15 1.74 -6.88
CA ARG A 153 -2.13 2.31 -7.80
C ARG A 153 -1.86 1.91 -9.25
N LEU A 154 -0.60 1.85 -9.66
CA LEU A 154 -0.18 1.34 -10.96
C LEU A 154 -0.64 -0.10 -11.15
N LYS A 155 -0.42 -0.97 -10.14
CA LYS A 155 -0.83 -2.38 -10.21
C LYS A 155 -2.34 -2.55 -10.25
N CYS A 156 -3.06 -1.78 -9.45
CA CYS A 156 -4.52 -1.77 -9.49
C CYS A 156 -5.04 -1.32 -10.87
N ALA A 157 -4.47 -0.27 -11.45
CA ALA A 157 -4.84 0.21 -12.77
C ALA A 157 -4.60 -0.85 -13.86
N GLU A 158 -3.48 -1.57 -13.81
CA GLU A 158 -3.19 -2.69 -14.72
C GLU A 158 -4.27 -3.78 -14.63
N ILE A 159 -4.65 -4.17 -13.40
CA ILE A 159 -5.66 -5.19 -13.14
C ILE A 159 -7.02 -4.74 -13.70
N MET A 160 -7.43 -3.51 -13.39
CA MET A 160 -8.72 -2.97 -13.81
C MET A 160 -8.79 -2.73 -15.32
N GLN A 161 -7.70 -2.32 -15.94
CA GLN A 161 -7.61 -2.21 -17.41
C GLN A 161 -7.80 -3.56 -18.09
N LYS A 162 -7.17 -4.63 -17.57
CA LYS A 162 -7.35 -6.00 -18.06
C LYS A 162 -8.78 -6.50 -17.88
N GLN A 163 -9.43 -6.12 -16.78
CA GLN A 163 -10.83 -6.47 -16.49
C GLN A 163 -11.82 -5.75 -17.40
N GLY A 164 -11.54 -4.50 -17.81
CA GLY A 164 -12.35 -3.69 -18.71
C GLY A 164 -13.66 -3.15 -18.11
N LYS A 165 -13.91 -3.35 -16.82
CA LYS A 165 -15.09 -2.86 -16.07
C LYS A 165 -14.74 -2.59 -14.61
N THR A 166 -15.57 -1.82 -13.91
CA THR A 166 -15.46 -1.59 -12.47
C THR A 166 -15.62 -2.90 -11.69
N GLU A 167 -15.04 -2.95 -10.49
CA GLU A 167 -15.17 -4.11 -9.60
C GLU A 167 -16.58 -4.17 -9.01
N GLU A 168 -17.09 -5.39 -8.91
CA GLU A 168 -18.41 -5.67 -8.34
C GLU A 168 -18.33 -5.71 -6.82
N ILE A 169 -19.40 -5.27 -6.15
CA ILE A 169 -19.54 -5.39 -4.70
C ILE A 169 -19.51 -6.88 -4.31
N GLY A 170 -18.79 -7.21 -3.24
CA GLY A 170 -18.67 -8.58 -2.73
C GLY A 170 -17.59 -9.41 -3.45
N LYS A 171 -16.84 -8.83 -4.37
CA LYS A 171 -15.67 -9.47 -5.00
C LYS A 171 -14.37 -8.97 -4.38
N ALA A 172 -13.28 -9.68 -4.63
CA ALA A 172 -11.96 -9.29 -4.14
C ALA A 172 -10.87 -9.48 -5.21
N LYS A 173 -9.80 -8.72 -5.07
CA LYS A 173 -8.55 -8.78 -5.84
C LYS A 173 -7.36 -8.81 -4.89
N ILE A 174 -6.25 -9.37 -5.35
CA ILE A 174 -5.01 -9.40 -4.59
C ILE A 174 -3.91 -8.65 -5.32
N THR A 175 -3.10 -7.91 -4.56
CA THR A 175 -1.89 -7.22 -5.05
C THR A 175 -0.74 -7.44 -4.08
N PRO A 176 0.53 -7.27 -4.53
CA PRO A 176 1.65 -7.08 -3.60
C PRO A 176 1.41 -5.87 -2.69
N ALA A 177 1.96 -5.88 -1.49
CA ALA A 177 1.81 -4.80 -0.52
C ALA A 177 2.91 -3.74 -0.61
N TYR A 178 3.96 -3.99 -1.40
CA TYR A 178 5.11 -3.11 -1.62
C TYR A 178 5.81 -2.70 -0.31
N ASN A 179 5.60 -1.46 0.17
CA ASN A 179 6.29 -0.94 1.34
C ASN A 179 5.64 -1.29 2.68
N LEU A 180 4.45 -1.89 2.68
CA LEU A 180 3.78 -2.31 3.91
C LEU A 180 4.46 -3.55 4.54
N PRO A 181 4.35 -3.75 5.86
CA PRO A 181 4.94 -4.92 6.53
C PRO A 181 4.31 -6.25 6.17
N CYS A 182 3.10 -6.25 5.59
CA CYS A 182 2.43 -7.44 5.07
C CYS A 182 2.94 -7.81 3.67
N LYS A 183 2.65 -9.03 3.20
CA LYS A 183 3.05 -9.50 1.87
C LYS A 183 2.08 -9.05 0.78
N TYR A 184 0.78 -9.07 1.09
CA TYR A 184 -0.29 -8.81 0.12
C TYR A 184 -1.35 -7.87 0.68
N ILE A 185 -2.09 -7.23 -0.24
CA ILE A 185 -3.32 -6.50 0.04
C ILE A 185 -4.45 -7.19 -0.71
N LEU A 186 -5.52 -7.52 0.01
CA LEU A 186 -6.78 -8.02 -0.55
C LEU A 186 -7.75 -6.83 -0.64
N HIS A 187 -8.06 -6.42 -1.86
CA HIS A 187 -8.98 -5.30 -2.11
C HIS A 187 -10.39 -5.84 -2.33
N THR A 188 -11.36 -5.36 -1.57
CA THR A 188 -12.78 -5.71 -1.75
C THR A 188 -13.65 -4.48 -1.73
N VAL A 189 -14.76 -4.53 -2.48
CA VAL A 189 -15.73 -3.42 -2.56
C VAL A 189 -16.93 -3.79 -1.69
N GLY A 190 -17.08 -3.07 -0.59
CA GLY A 190 -18.23 -3.25 0.31
C GLY A 190 -19.52 -2.59 -0.22
N PRO A 191 -20.69 -3.02 0.27
CA PRO A 191 -21.95 -2.36 -0.04
C PRO A 191 -21.98 -0.93 0.50
N ILE A 192 -22.65 -0.04 -0.22
CA ILE A 192 -22.96 1.34 0.21
C ILE A 192 -24.40 1.34 0.71
N ILE A 193 -24.59 1.68 1.99
CA ILE A 193 -25.90 1.68 2.61
C ILE A 193 -26.51 3.08 2.51
N THR A 194 -27.56 3.23 1.73
CA THR A 194 -28.25 4.52 1.49
C THR A 194 -29.63 4.61 2.18
N GLY A 195 -29.84 3.89 3.26
CA GLY A 195 -31.10 3.90 3.96
C GLY A 195 -31.17 2.83 5.04
N LYS A 196 -32.31 2.11 5.13
CA LYS A 196 -32.41 0.98 6.05
C LYS A 196 -31.60 -0.20 5.52
N LEU A 197 -30.85 -0.81 6.41
CA LEU A 197 -30.11 -2.04 6.13
C LEU A 197 -31.05 -3.14 5.62
N THR A 198 -30.68 -3.80 4.51
CA THR A 198 -31.43 -4.90 3.90
C THR A 198 -30.69 -6.22 4.05
N GLU A 199 -31.41 -7.35 3.90
CA GLU A 199 -30.81 -8.68 3.83
C GLU A 199 -29.76 -8.78 2.72
N LYS A 200 -30.04 -8.18 1.56
CA LYS A 200 -29.10 -8.12 0.43
C LYS A 200 -27.79 -7.41 0.80
N ASP A 201 -27.84 -6.34 1.58
CA ASP A 201 -26.63 -5.64 2.02
C ASP A 201 -25.79 -6.53 2.94
N CYS A 202 -26.45 -7.28 3.83
CA CYS A 202 -25.80 -8.26 4.70
C CYS A 202 -25.15 -9.40 3.88
N GLU A 203 -25.82 -9.89 2.85
CA GLU A 203 -25.28 -10.91 1.94
C GLU A 203 -24.07 -10.38 1.15
N LEU A 204 -24.13 -9.15 0.65
CA LEU A 204 -23.01 -8.52 -0.06
C LEU A 204 -21.81 -8.31 0.87
N LEU A 205 -22.04 -7.87 2.10
CA LEU A 205 -20.97 -7.75 3.08
C LEU A 205 -20.35 -9.11 3.42
N ARG A 206 -21.17 -10.14 3.61
CA ARG A 206 -20.69 -11.53 3.79
C ARG A 206 -19.84 -12.00 2.61
N SER A 207 -20.24 -11.66 1.39
CA SER A 207 -19.51 -11.98 0.17
C SER A 207 -18.13 -11.33 0.13
N CYS A 208 -17.95 -10.11 0.64
CA CYS A 208 -16.64 -9.45 0.75
C CYS A 208 -15.68 -10.27 1.61
N TYR A 209 -16.10 -10.67 2.81
CA TYR A 209 -15.29 -11.50 3.69
C TYR A 209 -14.97 -12.85 3.07
N TYR A 210 -15.98 -13.51 2.48
CA TYR A 210 -15.80 -14.81 1.83
C TYR A 210 -14.84 -14.73 0.64
N ALA A 211 -14.96 -13.73 -0.23
CA ALA A 211 -14.07 -13.54 -1.38
C ALA A 211 -12.60 -13.32 -0.94
N CYS A 212 -12.38 -12.54 0.12
CA CYS A 212 -11.05 -12.36 0.69
C CYS A 212 -10.47 -13.67 1.26
N LEU A 213 -11.29 -14.45 1.99
CA LEU A 213 -10.85 -15.75 2.55
C LEU A 213 -10.55 -16.77 1.46
N MET A 214 -11.34 -16.80 0.37
CA MET A 214 -11.06 -17.67 -0.78
C MET A 214 -9.74 -17.33 -1.47
N LEU A 215 -9.44 -16.04 -1.64
CA LEU A 215 -8.14 -15.61 -2.16
C LEU A 215 -7.00 -15.95 -1.21
N ALA A 216 -7.21 -15.80 0.10
CA ALA A 216 -6.20 -16.17 1.10
C ALA A 216 -5.88 -17.68 1.02
N ASP A 217 -6.88 -18.52 0.85
CA ASP A 217 -6.70 -19.99 0.67
C ASP A 217 -5.99 -20.30 -0.65
N GLU A 218 -6.41 -19.69 -1.76
CA GLU A 218 -5.78 -19.86 -3.09
C GLU A 218 -4.28 -19.51 -3.05
N TYR A 219 -3.93 -18.41 -2.37
CA TYR A 219 -2.55 -17.95 -2.21
C TYR A 219 -1.81 -18.60 -1.03
N LYS A 220 -2.45 -19.53 -0.31
CA LYS A 220 -1.91 -20.24 0.86
C LYS A 220 -1.37 -19.29 1.94
N LEU A 221 -2.15 -18.26 2.24
CA LEU A 221 -1.82 -17.30 3.27
C LEU A 221 -2.19 -17.86 4.65
N ASN A 222 -1.32 -17.68 5.64
CA ASN A 222 -1.53 -18.17 7.00
C ASN A 222 -2.21 -17.16 7.90
N SER A 223 -2.18 -15.87 7.53
CA SER A 223 -2.77 -14.79 8.32
C SER A 223 -3.37 -13.69 7.44
N ILE A 224 -4.55 -13.22 7.83
CA ILE A 224 -5.26 -12.13 7.16
C ILE A 224 -5.87 -11.19 8.19
N ALA A 225 -5.66 -9.89 8.01
CA ALA A 225 -6.26 -8.87 8.87
C ALA A 225 -7.36 -8.11 8.11
N PHE A 226 -8.56 -8.13 8.66
CA PHE A 226 -9.70 -7.39 8.14
C PHE A 226 -9.84 -6.03 8.81
N CYS A 227 -10.12 -5.00 7.99
CA CYS A 227 -10.72 -3.78 8.50
C CYS A 227 -12.24 -3.94 8.66
N CYS A 228 -12.90 -2.97 9.32
CA CYS A 228 -14.35 -2.91 9.37
C CYS A 228 -14.92 -2.43 8.04
N ILE A 229 -15.26 -3.37 7.15
CA ILE A 229 -15.77 -3.07 5.79
C ILE A 229 -17.16 -2.41 5.92
N SER A 230 -17.40 -1.34 5.12
CA SER A 230 -18.68 -0.59 5.08
C SER A 230 -19.11 0.02 6.42
N THR A 231 -18.16 0.46 7.28
CA THR A 231 -18.46 1.14 8.55
C THR A 231 -17.91 2.58 8.59
N GLY A 232 -17.38 3.09 7.48
CA GLY A 232 -16.88 4.44 7.32
C GLY A 232 -17.70 5.22 6.29
N GLU A 233 -17.10 5.59 5.18
CA GLU A 233 -17.74 6.34 4.09
C GLU A 233 -18.90 5.61 3.41
N PHE A 234 -18.98 4.29 3.52
CA PHE A 234 -20.02 3.47 2.91
C PHE A 234 -21.15 3.08 3.89
N HIS A 235 -21.05 3.50 5.17
CA HIS A 235 -22.00 3.30 6.31
C HIS A 235 -22.67 1.95 6.39
#